data_1db3773bd44c10e904ba8a3a08d0e999
#
_entry.id   1db3773bd44c10e904ba8a3a08d0e999
#
_cell.length_a   1.000
_cell.length_b   1.000
_cell.length_c   1.000
_cell.angle_alpha   90.00
_cell.angle_beta   90.00
_cell.angle_gamma   90.00
#
_symmetry.space_group_name_H-M   'P 1'
#
loop_
_entity.id
_entity.type
_entity.pdbx_description
1 polymer ?
#
loop_
_entity_poly.entity_id
_entity_poly.type
_entity_poly.pdbx_seq_one_letter_code
_entity_poly.pdbx_strand_id
1 'polypeptide(L)'
;LPEALVPARERVSFAKLEEVLPLPDLVGIQRVSFDWLLKEGLKEVLEEISPIEDFTEQFQLFFGEHQFREIKHSEEECKEKDMTFSAPLFVQAEFHNKVTGEFKGQEVFMGDFPMMTSKGTFIINGTERVVVSQLVRSPGVYFDRSIDKTSDKDVFLAKVIPSRGAWLEFDVDKRDTVGVRIDRKRRQNVTVLLKALGWTEDEILKLFDGAQSIENTLAKDNVGTPEEALEDIYRRLRPGEPPTAESARTLLENLFFNPKRYDLARVGRYKVSKKLGSADAKLATQLKAKFNQMKELDNPDRKGWEQPRYRVFADPQTGETPPGPKGKTVLTYEDILKSVRYLVKLHAGEEGYEPDDIDHFGNRRLRTVG
;
A
#
# COMPACT_ATOMS: atom_id res chain seq x y z
N LEU A 1 32.79 2.38 0.08
CA LEU A 1 33.00 2.08 1.51
C LEU A 1 34.18 1.16 1.61
N PRO A 2 35.24 1.48 2.43
CA PRO A 2 36.27 0.52 2.69
C PRO A 2 35.63 -0.68 3.38
N GLU A 3 35.87 -1.87 2.86
CA GLU A 3 35.61 -3.11 3.55
C GLU A 3 36.30 -3.01 4.90
N ALA A 4 35.59 -2.61 5.94
CA ALA A 4 36.02 -2.84 7.30
C ALA A 4 35.87 -4.35 7.55
N LEU A 5 36.79 -5.09 6.97
CA LEU A 5 37.07 -6.45 7.32
C LEU A 5 37.45 -6.46 8.79
N VAL A 6 36.47 -6.64 9.66
CA VAL A 6 36.81 -7.16 11.00
C VAL A 6 37.56 -8.47 10.73
N PRO A 7 38.81 -8.58 11.11
CA PRO A 7 39.56 -9.79 10.85
C PRO A 7 38.76 -10.95 11.42
N ALA A 8 38.37 -11.88 10.55
CA ALA A 8 37.69 -13.07 10.99
C ALA A 8 38.56 -13.69 12.07
N ARG A 9 38.08 -13.69 13.34
CA ARG A 9 38.77 -14.34 14.42
C ARG A 9 38.99 -15.78 13.99
N GLU A 10 40.24 -16.17 13.91
CA GLU A 10 40.62 -17.54 13.55
C GLU A 10 39.97 -18.50 14.54
N ARG A 11 38.98 -19.27 14.07
CA ARG A 11 38.28 -20.23 14.93
C ARG A 11 39.10 -21.49 15.01
N VAL A 12 39.47 -21.86 16.21
CA VAL A 12 40.12 -23.12 16.48
C VAL A 12 39.03 -24.17 16.76
N SER A 13 38.96 -25.19 15.92
CA SER A 13 38.03 -26.32 16.10
C SER A 13 38.66 -27.39 16.96
N PHE A 14 37.99 -27.77 18.03
CA PHE A 14 38.35 -28.94 18.87
C PHE A 14 37.48 -30.18 18.52
N ALA A 15 36.69 -30.11 17.46
CA ALA A 15 35.87 -31.24 17.02
C ALA A 15 36.73 -32.33 16.36
N LYS A 16 36.33 -33.59 16.53
CA LYS A 16 36.96 -34.76 15.86
C LYS A 16 36.52 -34.94 14.42
N LEU A 17 35.45 -34.26 14.03
CA LEU A 17 34.89 -34.27 12.68
C LEU A 17 35.10 -32.90 12.05
N GLU A 18 35.39 -32.87 10.75
CA GLU A 18 35.48 -31.63 9.99
C GLU A 18 34.10 -30.93 9.98
N GLU A 19 34.11 -29.60 9.93
CA GLU A 19 32.88 -28.79 9.80
C GLU A 19 32.18 -29.13 8.47
N VAL A 20 31.01 -29.74 8.55
CA VAL A 20 30.19 -30.10 7.39
C VAL A 20 29.44 -28.88 6.86
N LEU A 21 29.08 -27.94 7.74
CA LEU A 21 28.37 -26.72 7.41
C LEU A 21 28.98 -25.52 8.17
N PRO A 22 29.15 -24.37 7.52
CA PRO A 22 29.58 -23.16 8.20
C PRO A 22 28.56 -22.72 9.24
N LEU A 23 29.04 -22.13 10.35
CA LEU A 23 28.12 -21.57 11.36
C LEU A 23 27.30 -20.43 10.76
N PRO A 24 25.97 -20.45 10.96
CA PRO A 24 25.11 -19.40 10.44
C PRO A 24 25.45 -18.05 11.11
N ASP A 25 25.42 -16.98 10.32
CA ASP A 25 25.52 -15.61 10.84
C ASP A 25 24.19 -15.23 11.50
N LEU A 26 24.15 -15.20 12.84
CA LEU A 26 22.93 -14.91 13.60
C LEU A 26 22.47 -13.46 13.47
N VAL A 27 23.32 -12.53 13.05
CA VAL A 27 23.02 -11.12 12.79
C VAL A 27 22.92 -10.81 11.30
N GLY A 28 23.02 -11.83 10.45
CA GLY A 28 23.01 -11.69 8.99
C GLY A 28 21.76 -11.00 8.46
N ILE A 29 20.59 -11.27 9.04
CA ILE A 29 19.32 -10.60 8.65
C ILE A 29 19.43 -9.09 8.81
N GLN A 30 20.00 -8.60 9.90
CA GLN A 30 20.18 -7.18 10.17
C GLN A 30 21.16 -6.55 9.18
N ARG A 31 22.34 -7.15 9.02
CA ARG A 31 23.41 -6.62 8.18
C ARG A 31 23.04 -6.62 6.70
N VAL A 32 22.59 -7.74 6.18
CA VAL A 32 22.20 -7.87 4.76
C VAL A 32 21.07 -6.92 4.39
N SER A 33 20.09 -6.78 5.27
CA SER A 33 18.99 -5.84 5.06
C SER A 33 19.45 -4.38 5.03
N PHE A 34 20.36 -4.01 5.92
CA PHE A 34 20.89 -2.66 5.95
C PHE A 34 21.81 -2.36 4.75
N ASP A 35 22.64 -3.31 4.35
CA ASP A 35 23.48 -3.20 3.16
C ASP A 35 22.62 -3.03 1.89
N TRP A 36 21.50 -3.77 1.80
CA TRP A 36 20.56 -3.59 0.72
C TRP A 36 19.94 -2.18 0.72
N LEU A 37 19.55 -1.65 1.90
CA LEU A 37 19.03 -0.29 2.02
C LEU A 37 20.02 0.74 1.50
N LEU A 38 21.32 0.62 1.87
CA LEU A 38 22.33 1.57 1.44
C LEU A 38 22.63 1.52 -0.06
N LYS A 39 22.58 0.32 -0.67
CA LYS A 39 22.95 0.11 -2.08
C LYS A 39 21.79 0.31 -3.05
N GLU A 40 20.63 -0.26 -2.72
CA GLU A 40 19.48 -0.35 -3.59
C GLU A 40 18.26 0.44 -3.06
N GLY A 41 17.96 0.26 -1.79
CA GLY A 41 16.73 0.80 -1.19
C GLY A 41 16.67 2.32 -1.24
N LEU A 42 17.73 3.03 -0.93
CA LEU A 42 17.79 4.49 -1.03
C LEU A 42 17.60 4.98 -2.47
N LYS A 43 18.18 4.26 -3.44
CA LYS A 43 17.99 4.56 -4.87
C LYS A 43 16.53 4.39 -5.28
N GLU A 44 15.90 3.26 -4.90
CA GLU A 44 14.47 3.03 -5.17
C GLU A 44 13.59 4.14 -4.57
N VAL A 45 13.87 4.57 -3.35
CA VAL A 45 13.11 5.65 -2.68
C VAL A 45 13.28 6.99 -3.38
N LEU A 46 14.51 7.35 -3.77
CA LEU A 46 14.78 8.60 -4.47
C LEU A 46 14.13 8.62 -5.86
N GLU A 47 14.17 7.50 -6.59
CA GLU A 47 13.48 7.34 -7.87
C GLU A 47 11.95 7.40 -7.73
N GLU A 48 11.40 6.84 -6.66
CA GLU A 48 9.94 6.85 -6.40
C GLU A 48 9.41 8.26 -6.09
N ILE A 49 10.17 9.05 -5.35
CA ILE A 49 9.81 10.43 -5.00
C ILE A 49 9.97 11.37 -6.20
N SER A 50 10.89 11.06 -7.10
CA SER A 50 11.19 11.89 -8.29
C SER A 50 10.17 11.64 -9.41
N PRO A 51 9.76 12.68 -10.15
CA PRO A 51 9.99 14.10 -9.90
C PRO A 51 9.04 14.68 -8.85
N ILE A 52 9.51 15.67 -8.08
CA ILE A 52 8.65 16.56 -7.31
C ILE A 52 8.25 17.70 -8.22
N GLU A 53 6.96 17.82 -8.51
CA GLU A 53 6.41 18.79 -9.43
C GLU A 53 5.69 19.90 -8.68
N ASP A 54 5.82 21.12 -9.19
CA ASP A 54 5.02 22.26 -8.76
C ASP A 54 3.55 22.11 -9.19
N PHE A 55 2.64 22.81 -8.52
CA PHE A 55 1.21 22.84 -8.83
C PHE A 55 0.92 23.21 -10.29
N THR A 56 1.75 24.07 -10.89
CA THR A 56 1.64 24.50 -12.29
C THR A 56 2.37 23.58 -13.27
N GLU A 57 3.03 22.51 -12.78
CA GLU A 57 3.87 21.58 -13.54
C GLU A 57 5.02 22.26 -14.34
N GLN A 58 5.34 23.51 -14.00
CA GLN A 58 6.40 24.27 -14.66
C GLN A 58 7.79 23.95 -14.11
N PHE A 59 7.85 23.60 -12.83
CA PHE A 59 9.09 23.27 -12.13
C PHE A 59 9.10 21.80 -11.74
N GLN A 60 10.24 21.17 -11.96
CA GLN A 60 10.46 19.77 -11.56
C GLN A 60 11.78 19.64 -10.84
N LEU A 61 11.77 18.90 -9.72
CA LEU A 61 12.96 18.52 -8.97
C LEU A 61 13.15 17.01 -9.06
N PHE A 62 14.31 16.61 -9.54
CA PHE A 62 14.72 15.21 -9.60
C PHE A 62 15.81 14.94 -8.58
N PHE A 63 15.80 13.74 -8.00
CA PHE A 63 16.89 13.22 -7.19
C PHE A 63 17.62 12.14 -7.98
N GLY A 64 18.93 12.27 -8.08
CA GLY A 64 19.82 11.35 -8.76
C GLY A 64 20.57 10.44 -7.81
N GLU A 65 21.87 10.27 -8.05
CA GLU A 65 22.72 9.41 -7.26
C GLU A 65 22.92 9.95 -5.83
N HIS A 66 23.03 9.03 -4.88
CA HIS A 66 23.33 9.34 -3.49
C HIS A 66 24.76 8.90 -3.13
N GLN A 67 25.38 9.63 -2.24
CA GLN A 67 26.71 9.35 -1.76
C GLN A 67 26.81 9.58 -0.25
N PHE A 68 27.44 8.65 0.47
CA PHE A 68 27.83 8.83 1.86
C PHE A 68 29.25 9.35 1.92
N ARG A 69 29.49 10.38 2.74
CA ARG A 69 30.83 10.85 3.04
C ARG A 69 31.40 10.11 4.24
N GLU A 70 32.68 10.35 4.53
CA GLU A 70 33.39 9.69 5.61
C GLU A 70 32.75 9.93 6.98
N ILE A 71 32.74 8.88 7.80
CA ILE A 71 32.26 8.93 9.17
C ILE A 71 33.28 9.70 10.00
N LYS A 72 32.84 10.72 10.72
CA LYS A 72 33.71 11.63 11.46
C LYS A 72 34.25 11.05 12.77
N HIS A 73 33.49 10.17 13.42
CA HIS A 73 33.77 9.65 14.75
C HIS A 73 33.74 8.14 14.77
N SER A 74 34.59 7.51 15.56
CA SER A 74 34.58 6.07 15.76
C SER A 74 33.40 5.61 16.63
N GLU A 75 33.11 4.29 16.62
CA GLU A 75 32.05 3.73 17.46
C GLU A 75 32.28 4.00 18.96
N GLU A 76 33.56 3.93 19.41
CA GLU A 76 33.93 4.16 20.79
C GLU A 76 33.79 5.62 21.19
N GLU A 77 34.28 6.53 20.35
CA GLU A 77 34.13 7.98 20.58
C GLU A 77 32.65 8.40 20.64
N CYS A 78 31.80 7.80 19.80
CA CYS A 78 30.35 8.09 19.84
C CYS A 78 29.71 7.64 21.15
N LYS A 79 30.16 6.52 21.74
CA LYS A 79 29.69 6.04 23.05
C LYS A 79 30.16 6.92 24.20
N GLU A 80 31.42 7.37 24.16
CA GLU A 80 32.01 8.19 25.22
C GLU A 80 31.47 9.63 25.24
N LYS A 81 31.18 10.18 24.06
CA LYS A 81 30.74 11.56 23.88
C LYS A 81 29.23 11.72 23.72
N ASP A 82 28.44 10.68 23.97
CA ASP A 82 26.97 10.67 23.79
C ASP A 82 26.53 11.11 22.40
N MET A 83 27.25 10.69 21.36
CA MET A 83 26.99 11.05 19.97
C MET A 83 26.32 9.90 19.20
N THR A 84 25.80 10.24 18.03
CA THR A 84 25.23 9.25 17.10
C THR A 84 26.29 8.84 16.07
N PHE A 85 26.47 7.54 15.88
CA PHE A 85 27.32 7.00 14.83
C PHE A 85 26.61 7.13 13.48
N SER A 86 27.02 8.12 12.68
CA SER A 86 26.34 8.51 11.44
C SER A 86 27.34 8.90 10.35
N ALA A 87 26.87 8.79 9.10
CA ALA A 87 27.55 9.30 7.92
C ALA A 87 26.72 10.39 7.25
N PRO A 88 27.34 11.49 6.78
CA PRO A 88 26.64 12.52 6.02
C PRO A 88 26.16 11.97 4.68
N LEU A 89 24.84 12.09 4.40
CA LEU A 89 24.22 11.69 3.16
C LEU A 89 24.10 12.90 2.23
N PHE A 90 24.62 12.78 1.03
CA PHE A 90 24.50 13.74 -0.05
C PHE A 90 23.74 13.12 -1.22
N VAL A 91 22.92 13.91 -1.88
CA VAL A 91 22.13 13.48 -3.03
C VAL A 91 22.28 14.50 -4.14
N GLN A 92 22.47 14.03 -5.36
CA GLN A 92 22.45 14.87 -6.55
C GLN A 92 21.02 15.31 -6.81
N ALA A 93 20.77 16.61 -6.73
CA ALA A 93 19.47 17.21 -7.03
C ALA A 93 19.54 17.98 -8.34
N GLU A 94 18.59 17.75 -9.25
CA GLU A 94 18.49 18.42 -10.54
C GLU A 94 17.16 19.15 -10.62
N PHE A 95 17.25 20.45 -10.77
CA PHE A 95 16.10 21.32 -10.94
C PHE A 95 15.89 21.65 -12.41
N HIS A 96 14.68 21.37 -12.90
CA HIS A 96 14.26 21.66 -14.27
C HIS A 96 13.19 22.76 -14.29
N ASN A 97 13.43 23.79 -15.09
CA ASN A 97 12.43 24.79 -15.41
C ASN A 97 11.93 24.53 -16.86
N LYS A 98 10.71 24.03 -17.00
CA LYS A 98 10.11 23.71 -18.31
C LYS A 98 9.82 24.95 -19.16
N VAL A 99 9.65 26.13 -18.53
CA VAL A 99 9.32 27.38 -19.23
C VAL A 99 10.56 27.95 -19.90
N THR A 100 11.70 27.97 -19.20
CA THR A 100 12.96 28.54 -19.70
C THR A 100 13.88 27.48 -20.34
N GLY A 101 13.60 26.19 -20.11
CA GLY A 101 14.47 25.08 -20.52
C GLY A 101 15.78 24.99 -19.73
N GLU A 102 15.87 25.67 -18.58
CA GLU A 102 17.06 25.65 -17.74
C GLU A 102 17.12 24.41 -16.88
N PHE A 103 18.33 23.85 -16.75
CA PHE A 103 18.69 22.76 -15.88
C PHE A 103 19.77 23.21 -14.91
N LYS A 104 19.55 22.97 -13.60
CA LYS A 104 20.53 23.22 -12.56
C LYS A 104 20.71 21.97 -11.71
N GLY A 105 21.93 21.40 -11.75
CA GLY A 105 22.31 20.27 -10.92
C GLY A 105 23.20 20.74 -9.75
N GLN A 106 22.94 20.24 -8.55
CA GLN A 106 23.74 20.50 -7.37
C GLN A 106 23.68 19.32 -6.41
N GLU A 107 24.82 19.03 -5.78
CA GLU A 107 24.87 18.07 -4.66
C GLU A 107 24.31 18.72 -3.40
N VAL A 108 23.31 18.11 -2.78
CA VAL A 108 22.62 18.63 -1.61
C VAL A 108 22.85 17.72 -0.41
N PHE A 109 23.20 18.31 0.72
CA PHE A 109 23.27 17.61 2.00
C PHE A 109 21.85 17.32 2.51
N MET A 110 21.52 16.04 2.66
CA MET A 110 20.20 15.61 3.14
C MET A 110 20.13 15.45 4.64
N GLY A 111 21.27 15.15 5.27
CA GLY A 111 21.36 14.94 6.71
C GLY A 111 22.39 13.89 7.09
N ASP A 112 22.58 13.72 8.40
CA ASP A 112 23.43 12.67 8.95
C ASP A 112 22.60 11.38 9.11
N PHE A 113 22.98 10.34 8.39
CA PHE A 113 22.27 9.07 8.37
C PHE A 113 22.92 8.09 9.35
N PRO A 114 22.16 7.51 10.31
CA PRO A 114 22.73 6.56 11.27
C PRO A 114 23.29 5.33 10.58
N MET A 115 24.50 4.94 10.93
CA MET A 115 25.18 3.78 10.36
C MET A 115 25.14 2.60 11.31
N MET A 116 25.07 1.40 10.73
CA MET A 116 25.10 0.15 11.48
C MET A 116 26.53 -0.20 11.85
N THR A 117 26.73 -0.64 13.09
CA THR A 117 28.01 -1.17 13.55
C THR A 117 28.30 -2.57 12.99
N SER A 118 29.51 -3.02 13.11
CA SER A 118 29.92 -4.39 12.74
C SER A 118 29.11 -5.49 13.46
N LYS A 119 28.51 -5.17 14.61
CA LYS A 119 27.68 -6.07 15.43
C LYS A 119 26.20 -6.09 15.02
N GLY A 120 25.79 -5.29 14.02
CA GLY A 120 24.40 -5.18 13.62
C GLY A 120 23.54 -4.26 14.50
N THR A 121 24.18 -3.36 15.25
CA THR A 121 23.56 -2.40 16.16
C THR A 121 23.70 -0.97 15.64
N PHE A 122 22.96 -0.03 16.23
CA PHE A 122 23.09 1.41 15.99
C PHE A 122 23.50 2.09 17.29
N ILE A 123 24.35 3.11 17.20
CA ILE A 123 24.69 3.96 18.33
C ILE A 123 23.97 5.29 18.16
N ILE A 124 23.00 5.55 19.01
CA ILE A 124 22.17 6.76 19.00
C ILE A 124 22.35 7.48 20.33
N ASN A 125 22.89 8.71 20.29
CA ASN A 125 23.19 9.49 21.49
C ASN A 125 23.99 8.66 22.52
N GLY A 126 25.06 8.02 22.08
CA GLY A 126 25.93 7.19 22.92
C GLY A 126 25.36 5.81 23.30
N THR A 127 24.06 5.59 23.11
CA THR A 127 23.40 4.34 23.50
C THR A 127 23.36 3.37 22.32
N GLU A 128 23.82 2.14 22.54
CA GLU A 128 23.76 1.07 21.55
C GLU A 128 22.36 0.45 21.51
N ARG A 129 21.75 0.43 20.33
CA ARG A 129 20.38 -0.03 20.09
C ARG A 129 20.32 -1.00 18.93
N VAL A 130 19.33 -1.88 18.97
CA VAL A 130 19.05 -2.84 17.89
C VAL A 130 17.65 -2.57 17.34
N VAL A 131 17.52 -2.54 16.01
CA VAL A 131 16.23 -2.52 15.35
C VAL A 131 15.69 -3.95 15.30
N VAL A 132 14.63 -4.23 16.03
CA VAL A 132 14.03 -5.56 16.10
C VAL A 132 13.22 -5.83 14.84
N SER A 133 13.49 -6.95 14.16
CA SER A 133 12.68 -7.41 13.04
C SER A 133 11.26 -7.73 13.50
N GLN A 134 10.26 -7.35 12.71
CA GLN A 134 8.84 -7.50 13.05
C GLN A 134 8.14 -8.39 12.04
N LEU A 135 7.32 -9.31 12.54
CA LEU A 135 6.35 -10.06 11.74
C LEU A 135 5.09 -9.21 11.55
N VAL A 136 4.88 -8.72 10.33
CA VAL A 136 3.70 -7.91 9.98
C VAL A 136 2.83 -8.65 8.98
N ARG A 137 1.55 -8.30 8.89
CA ARG A 137 0.68 -8.82 7.84
C ARG A 137 1.21 -8.37 6.48
N SER A 138 1.23 -9.31 5.55
CA SER A 138 1.56 -9.02 4.16
C SER A 138 0.47 -8.12 3.55
N PRO A 139 0.80 -7.14 2.68
CA PRO A 139 -0.23 -6.41 1.98
C PRO A 139 -1.10 -7.37 1.13
N GLY A 140 -2.38 -7.04 0.98
CA GLY A 140 -3.34 -7.86 0.26
C GLY A 140 -4.77 -7.69 0.77
N VAL A 141 -5.66 -8.59 0.35
CA VAL A 141 -7.04 -8.68 0.84
C VAL A 141 -7.17 -9.91 1.73
N TYR A 142 -7.77 -9.73 2.90
CA TYR A 142 -7.97 -10.78 3.89
C TYR A 142 -9.41 -10.82 4.35
N PHE A 143 -9.96 -12.03 4.45
CA PHE A 143 -11.29 -12.30 4.93
C PHE A 143 -11.20 -13.00 6.28
N ASP A 144 -11.96 -12.53 7.24
CA ASP A 144 -11.93 -13.02 8.61
C ASP A 144 -13.35 -13.29 9.10
N ARG A 145 -13.48 -14.25 10.00
CA ARG A 145 -14.73 -14.60 10.67
C ARG A 145 -14.53 -14.44 12.17
N SER A 146 -15.39 -13.68 12.81
CA SER A 146 -15.37 -13.49 14.26
C SER A 146 -16.76 -13.66 14.83
N ILE A 147 -16.86 -14.05 16.10
CA ILE A 147 -18.13 -14.16 16.81
C ILE A 147 -18.39 -12.84 17.52
N ASP A 148 -19.55 -12.23 17.28
CA ASP A 148 -20.00 -11.04 18.03
C ASP A 148 -20.27 -11.42 19.49
N LYS A 149 -19.54 -10.85 20.43
CA LYS A 149 -19.62 -11.10 21.88
C LYS A 149 -21.02 -10.83 22.50
N THR A 150 -21.86 -10.08 21.78
CA THR A 150 -23.18 -9.67 22.31
C THR A 150 -24.33 -10.53 21.78
N SER A 151 -24.18 -11.13 20.60
CA SER A 151 -25.26 -11.86 19.93
C SER A 151 -24.92 -13.30 19.56
N ASP A 152 -23.70 -13.75 19.84
CA ASP A 152 -23.13 -15.06 19.44
C ASP A 152 -23.30 -15.38 17.94
N LYS A 153 -23.52 -14.34 17.12
CA LYS A 153 -23.61 -14.46 15.66
C LYS A 153 -22.25 -14.31 15.03
N ASP A 154 -22.04 -15.01 13.94
CA ASP A 154 -20.87 -14.83 13.10
C ASP A 154 -20.90 -13.47 12.42
N VAL A 155 -19.81 -12.73 12.53
CA VAL A 155 -19.54 -11.47 11.84
C VAL A 155 -18.38 -11.70 10.91
N PHE A 156 -18.57 -11.33 9.66
CA PHE A 156 -17.57 -11.46 8.61
C PHE A 156 -16.92 -10.11 8.31
N LEU A 157 -15.62 -10.14 8.12
CA LEU A 157 -14.79 -8.97 7.90
C LEU A 157 -13.93 -9.17 6.67
N ALA A 158 -13.77 -8.13 5.87
CA ALA A 158 -12.78 -8.09 4.80
C ALA A 158 -11.87 -6.88 5.00
N LYS A 159 -10.57 -7.06 4.91
CA LYS A 159 -9.58 -5.99 5.09
C LYS A 159 -8.67 -5.91 3.89
N VAL A 160 -8.65 -4.76 3.24
CA VAL A 160 -7.67 -4.43 2.22
C VAL A 160 -6.52 -3.70 2.90
N ILE A 161 -5.37 -4.34 2.96
CA ILE A 161 -4.17 -3.83 3.63
C ILE A 161 -3.14 -3.48 2.56
N PRO A 162 -2.83 -2.19 2.34
CA PRO A 162 -1.74 -1.78 1.46
C PRO A 162 -0.37 -1.92 2.14
N SER A 163 0.69 -1.84 1.36
CA SER A 163 2.05 -1.62 1.86
C SER A 163 2.21 -0.20 2.38
N ARG A 164 1.64 0.77 1.63
CA ARG A 164 1.57 2.19 1.99
C ARG A 164 0.21 2.74 1.61
N GLY A 165 -0.46 3.45 2.51
CA GLY A 165 -1.76 4.09 2.25
C GLY A 165 -2.82 3.76 3.28
N ALA A 166 -4.05 4.19 3.00
CA ALA A 166 -5.20 4.01 3.86
C ALA A 166 -5.75 2.58 3.81
N TRP A 167 -6.15 2.04 4.96
CA TRP A 167 -6.83 0.75 5.03
C TRP A 167 -8.28 0.89 4.62
N LEU A 168 -8.79 -0.14 3.95
CA LEU A 168 -10.20 -0.27 3.62
C LEU A 168 -10.73 -1.55 4.25
N GLU A 169 -11.69 -1.40 5.16
CA GLU A 169 -12.28 -2.54 5.88
C GLU A 169 -13.77 -2.62 5.58
N PHE A 170 -14.24 -3.81 5.27
CA PHE A 170 -15.66 -4.11 5.08
C PHE A 170 -16.12 -5.05 6.18
N ASP A 171 -17.34 -4.87 6.66
CA ASP A 171 -17.95 -5.73 7.66
C ASP A 171 -19.40 -6.06 7.34
N VAL A 172 -19.84 -7.25 7.69
CA VAL A 172 -21.25 -7.59 7.72
C VAL A 172 -21.66 -7.68 9.18
N ASP A 173 -22.58 -6.81 9.59
CA ASP A 173 -22.99 -6.75 10.98
C ASP A 173 -24.11 -7.77 11.31
N LYS A 174 -24.44 -7.92 12.61
CA LYS A 174 -25.49 -8.80 13.11
C LYS A 174 -26.90 -8.51 12.59
N ARG A 175 -27.10 -7.37 11.94
CA ARG A 175 -28.37 -6.93 11.32
C ARG A 175 -28.40 -7.18 9.83
N ASP A 176 -27.44 -7.96 9.33
CA ASP A 176 -27.32 -8.27 7.90
C ASP A 176 -27.13 -7.02 7.04
N THR A 177 -26.32 -6.07 7.49
CA THR A 177 -25.94 -4.90 6.71
C THR A 177 -24.46 -4.85 6.45
N VAL A 178 -24.08 -4.51 5.24
CA VAL A 178 -22.70 -4.41 4.82
C VAL A 178 -22.20 -2.98 5.03
N GLY A 179 -21.16 -2.85 5.85
CA GLY A 179 -20.52 -1.58 6.15
C GLY A 179 -19.13 -1.48 5.58
N VAL A 180 -18.64 -0.25 5.54
CA VAL A 180 -17.27 0.08 5.18
C VAL A 180 -16.65 1.04 6.18
N ARG A 181 -15.38 0.85 6.49
CA ARG A 181 -14.56 1.80 7.23
C ARG A 181 -13.38 2.20 6.37
N ILE A 182 -13.23 3.47 6.17
CA ILE A 182 -12.12 4.07 5.43
C ILE A 182 -11.13 4.61 6.45
N ASP A 183 -9.86 4.18 6.36
CA ASP A 183 -8.77 4.63 7.23
C ASP A 183 -9.13 4.57 8.73
N ARG A 184 -9.74 3.46 9.17
CA ARG A 184 -10.16 3.21 10.57
C ARG A 184 -11.15 4.24 11.14
N LYS A 185 -11.80 5.03 10.28
CA LYS A 185 -12.83 5.99 10.67
C LYS A 185 -14.17 5.30 10.98
N ARG A 186 -15.20 6.08 11.29
CA ARG A 186 -16.52 5.56 11.61
C ARG A 186 -17.11 4.75 10.46
N ARG A 187 -17.76 3.63 10.81
CA ARG A 187 -18.48 2.77 9.87
C ARG A 187 -19.56 3.54 9.11
N GLN A 188 -19.68 3.28 7.84
CA GLN A 188 -20.77 3.73 6.98
C GLN A 188 -21.24 2.59 6.08
N ASN A 189 -22.37 2.74 5.43
CA ASN A 189 -22.91 1.72 4.53
C ASN A 189 -21.99 1.58 3.30
N VAL A 190 -21.73 0.36 2.87
CA VAL A 190 -20.89 0.10 1.68
C VAL A 190 -21.53 0.67 0.41
N THR A 191 -22.86 0.71 0.36
CA THR A 191 -23.65 1.26 -0.74
C THR A 191 -23.36 2.75 -0.98
N VAL A 192 -23.09 3.52 0.07
CA VAL A 192 -22.63 4.92 -0.06
C VAL A 192 -21.29 4.99 -0.79
N LEU A 193 -20.33 4.11 -0.46
CA LEU A 193 -19.06 4.06 -1.18
C LEU A 193 -19.28 3.67 -2.65
N LEU A 194 -20.14 2.68 -2.92
CA LEU A 194 -20.43 2.25 -4.29
C LEU A 194 -21.10 3.34 -5.11
N LYS A 195 -22.07 4.08 -4.53
CA LYS A 195 -22.69 5.24 -5.16
C LYS A 195 -21.65 6.35 -5.43
N ALA A 196 -20.78 6.65 -4.49
CA ALA A 196 -19.69 7.60 -4.68
C ALA A 196 -18.71 7.21 -5.80
N LEU A 197 -18.57 5.91 -6.08
CA LEU A 197 -17.81 5.37 -7.21
C LEU A 197 -18.59 5.39 -8.53
N GLY A 198 -19.85 5.88 -8.55
CA GLY A 198 -20.67 6.07 -9.73
C GLY A 198 -21.62 4.93 -10.08
N TRP A 199 -21.92 4.02 -9.13
CA TRP A 199 -22.88 2.94 -9.33
C TRP A 199 -24.29 3.36 -8.90
N THR A 200 -25.31 3.04 -9.71
CA THR A 200 -26.71 3.24 -9.35
C THR A 200 -27.23 2.09 -8.49
N GLU A 201 -28.35 2.29 -7.81
CA GLU A 201 -28.96 1.26 -6.96
C GLU A 201 -29.32 -0.01 -7.73
N ASP A 202 -29.91 0.13 -8.91
CA ASP A 202 -30.24 -1.02 -9.76
C ASP A 202 -29.00 -1.79 -10.23
N GLU A 203 -27.91 -1.07 -10.51
CA GLU A 203 -26.64 -1.68 -10.89
C GLU A 203 -26.00 -2.41 -9.71
N ILE A 204 -26.06 -1.82 -8.51
CA ILE A 204 -25.57 -2.45 -7.27
C ILE A 204 -26.33 -3.75 -7.03
N LEU A 205 -27.66 -3.76 -7.11
CA LEU A 205 -28.45 -4.98 -6.94
C LEU A 205 -28.06 -6.07 -7.96
N LYS A 206 -27.88 -5.70 -9.21
CA LYS A 206 -27.43 -6.63 -10.27
C LYS A 206 -26.02 -7.15 -10.04
N LEU A 207 -25.11 -6.30 -9.56
CA LEU A 207 -23.71 -6.68 -9.28
C LEU A 207 -23.60 -7.72 -8.15
N PHE A 208 -24.51 -7.69 -7.20
CA PHE A 208 -24.52 -8.60 -6.05
C PHE A 208 -25.60 -9.68 -6.13
N ASP A 209 -26.17 -9.92 -7.32
CA ASP A 209 -27.19 -10.96 -7.59
C ASP A 209 -28.42 -10.85 -6.64
N GLY A 210 -28.80 -9.63 -6.22
CA GLY A 210 -29.91 -9.40 -5.30
C GLY A 210 -29.67 -9.93 -3.89
N ALA A 211 -28.43 -9.94 -3.41
CA ALA A 211 -28.11 -10.42 -2.07
C ALA A 211 -28.85 -9.63 -0.98
N GLN A 212 -29.53 -10.34 -0.06
CA GLN A 212 -30.36 -9.75 0.99
C GLN A 212 -29.60 -8.75 1.87
N SER A 213 -28.34 -9.00 2.15
CA SER A 213 -27.48 -8.08 2.94
C SER A 213 -27.28 -6.73 2.25
N ILE A 214 -27.22 -6.71 0.92
CA ILE A 214 -27.11 -5.47 0.13
C ILE A 214 -28.46 -4.75 0.06
N GLU A 215 -29.57 -5.48 -0.12
CA GLU A 215 -30.93 -4.91 -0.08
C GLU A 215 -31.20 -4.25 1.27
N ASN A 216 -30.89 -4.96 2.38
CA ASN A 216 -31.00 -4.44 3.73
C ASN A 216 -30.13 -3.19 3.96
N THR A 217 -29.00 -3.10 3.28
CA THR A 217 -28.11 -1.95 3.37
C THR A 217 -28.63 -0.77 2.57
N LEU A 218 -29.12 -1.00 1.35
CA LEU A 218 -29.77 0.04 0.51
C LEU A 218 -31.00 0.63 1.18
N ALA A 219 -31.83 -0.20 1.83
CA ALA A 219 -33.01 0.27 2.55
C ALA A 219 -32.68 1.23 3.73
N LYS A 220 -31.47 1.21 4.22
CA LYS A 220 -30.97 2.10 5.30
C LYS A 220 -30.18 3.30 4.78
N ASP A 221 -30.00 3.40 3.48
CA ASP A 221 -29.27 4.52 2.88
C ASP A 221 -30.12 5.79 2.88
N ASN A 222 -29.47 6.89 3.27
CA ASN A 222 -30.09 8.22 3.23
C ASN A 222 -29.57 9.07 2.06
N VAL A 223 -28.82 8.46 1.13
CA VAL A 223 -28.12 9.15 0.05
C VAL A 223 -28.62 8.65 -1.28
N GLY A 224 -29.07 9.56 -2.14
CA GLY A 224 -29.63 9.24 -3.46
C GLY A 224 -28.66 9.44 -4.62
N THR A 225 -27.82 10.46 -4.55
CA THR A 225 -26.93 10.85 -5.66
C THR A 225 -25.47 10.54 -5.38
N PRO A 226 -24.63 10.36 -6.42
CA PRO A 226 -23.18 10.17 -6.25
C PRO A 226 -22.47 11.35 -5.54
N GLU A 227 -22.93 12.59 -5.81
CA GLU A 227 -22.39 13.79 -5.18
C GLU A 227 -22.67 13.80 -3.67
N GLU A 228 -23.90 13.52 -3.27
CA GLU A 228 -24.26 13.39 -1.85
C GLU A 228 -23.46 12.29 -1.15
N ALA A 229 -23.21 11.18 -1.85
CA ALA A 229 -22.40 10.08 -1.34
C ALA A 229 -20.95 10.51 -1.09
N LEU A 230 -20.36 11.24 -2.03
CA LEU A 230 -19.02 11.80 -1.89
C LEU A 230 -18.94 12.77 -0.71
N GLU A 231 -19.92 13.66 -0.57
CA GLU A 231 -19.97 14.61 0.54
C GLU A 231 -20.14 13.92 1.91
N ASP A 232 -20.96 12.86 2.01
CA ASP A 232 -21.10 12.09 3.26
C ASP A 232 -19.81 11.41 3.66
N ILE A 233 -19.07 10.83 2.70
CA ILE A 233 -17.75 10.26 2.93
C ILE A 233 -16.77 11.34 3.41
N TYR A 234 -16.74 12.50 2.73
CA TYR A 234 -15.86 13.61 3.10
C TYR A 234 -16.11 14.11 4.51
N ARG A 235 -17.39 14.32 4.85
CA ARG A 235 -17.82 14.80 6.18
C ARG A 235 -17.38 13.86 7.30
N ARG A 236 -17.29 12.57 7.03
CA ARG A 236 -16.80 11.56 8.01
C ARG A 236 -15.29 11.48 8.09
N LEU A 237 -14.59 11.68 6.97
CA LEU A 237 -13.13 11.68 6.93
C LEU A 237 -12.53 12.95 7.52
N ARG A 238 -13.15 14.10 7.23
CA ARG A 238 -12.73 15.44 7.68
C ARG A 238 -13.86 16.20 8.37
N PRO A 239 -14.18 15.84 9.62
CA PRO A 239 -15.21 16.56 10.35
C PRO A 239 -14.78 18.01 10.59
N GLY A 240 -15.68 18.96 10.30
CA GLY A 240 -15.44 20.39 10.50
C GLY A 240 -15.08 21.18 9.23
N GLU A 241 -14.75 20.52 8.13
CA GLU A 241 -14.55 21.18 6.84
C GLU A 241 -15.85 21.16 6.02
N PRO A 242 -16.22 22.23 5.28
CA PRO A 242 -17.39 22.22 4.42
C PRO A 242 -17.18 21.23 3.26
N PRO A 243 -18.07 20.26 3.06
CA PRO A 243 -17.94 19.29 1.99
C PRO A 243 -18.28 19.94 0.65
N THR A 244 -17.42 19.77 -0.35
CA THR A 244 -17.74 20.02 -1.76
C THR A 244 -17.51 18.73 -2.53
N ALA A 245 -18.33 18.46 -3.54
CA ALA A 245 -18.22 17.24 -4.33
C ALA A 245 -16.84 17.08 -4.98
N GLU A 246 -16.23 18.18 -5.42
CA GLU A 246 -14.91 18.20 -6.03
C GLU A 246 -13.80 17.85 -5.01
N SER A 247 -13.79 18.50 -3.84
CA SER A 247 -12.86 18.20 -2.76
C SER A 247 -13.00 16.77 -2.25
N ALA A 248 -14.22 16.27 -2.15
CA ALA A 248 -14.53 14.92 -1.74
C ALA A 248 -13.99 13.88 -2.74
N ARG A 249 -14.18 14.15 -4.04
CA ARG A 249 -13.64 13.31 -5.11
C ARG A 249 -12.12 13.27 -5.08
N THR A 250 -11.48 14.44 -5.02
CA THR A 250 -10.02 14.56 -4.94
C THR A 250 -9.46 13.85 -3.70
N LEU A 251 -10.14 13.93 -2.56
CA LEU A 251 -9.74 13.22 -1.35
C LEU A 251 -9.80 11.70 -1.54
N LEU A 252 -10.90 11.17 -2.08
CA LEU A 252 -11.07 9.72 -2.30
C LEU A 252 -10.05 9.19 -3.32
N GLU A 253 -9.79 9.95 -4.38
CA GLU A 253 -8.78 9.64 -5.38
C GLU A 253 -7.39 9.57 -4.78
N ASN A 254 -7.04 10.54 -3.98
CA ASN A 254 -5.74 10.58 -3.30
C ASN A 254 -5.58 9.45 -2.28
N LEU A 255 -6.66 8.99 -1.65
CA LEU A 255 -6.58 7.92 -0.65
C LEU A 255 -6.29 6.54 -1.25
N PHE A 256 -6.87 6.22 -2.43
CA PHE A 256 -6.86 4.85 -2.96
C PHE A 256 -6.28 4.70 -4.37
N PHE A 257 -6.35 5.75 -5.20
CA PHE A 257 -6.05 5.65 -6.62
C PHE A 257 -4.80 6.41 -7.05
N ASN A 258 -4.21 7.21 -6.15
CA ASN A 258 -3.00 7.95 -6.43
C ASN A 258 -1.75 7.08 -6.14
N PRO A 259 -0.91 6.76 -7.15
CA PRO A 259 0.27 5.92 -6.96
C PRO A 259 1.32 6.53 -6.01
N LYS A 260 1.36 7.86 -5.88
CA LYS A 260 2.25 8.54 -4.92
C LYS A 260 1.83 8.36 -3.46
N ARG A 261 0.55 8.03 -3.21
CA ARG A 261 -0.02 7.93 -1.84
C ARG A 261 -0.47 6.54 -1.45
N TYR A 262 -0.80 5.69 -2.41
CA TYR A 262 -1.30 4.34 -2.18
C TYR A 262 -0.50 3.31 -2.97
N ASP A 263 0.01 2.31 -2.28
CA ASP A 263 0.77 1.23 -2.90
C ASP A 263 0.47 -0.11 -2.22
N LEU A 264 0.06 -1.10 -3.01
CA LEU A 264 -0.09 -2.50 -2.58
C LEU A 264 1.24 -3.26 -2.62
N ALA A 265 2.26 -2.71 -3.25
CA ALA A 265 3.47 -3.39 -3.67
C ALA A 265 3.19 -4.63 -4.57
N ARG A 266 4.24 -5.21 -5.14
CA ARG A 266 4.12 -6.40 -6.01
C ARG A 266 3.47 -7.58 -5.30
N VAL A 267 3.83 -7.79 -4.04
CA VAL A 267 3.31 -8.89 -3.21
C VAL A 267 1.81 -8.72 -2.94
N GLY A 268 1.39 -7.50 -2.55
CA GLY A 268 -0.02 -7.20 -2.30
C GLY A 268 -0.86 -7.36 -3.57
N ARG A 269 -0.40 -6.85 -4.71
CA ARG A 269 -1.09 -7.01 -6.00
C ARG A 269 -1.23 -8.48 -6.40
N TYR A 270 -0.16 -9.27 -6.24
CA TYR A 270 -0.21 -10.70 -6.51
C TYR A 270 -1.26 -11.41 -5.62
N LYS A 271 -1.27 -11.12 -4.31
CA LYS A 271 -2.22 -11.74 -3.38
C LYS A 271 -3.67 -11.35 -3.68
N VAL A 272 -3.92 -10.05 -3.93
CA VAL A 272 -5.24 -9.56 -4.34
C VAL A 272 -5.69 -10.26 -5.62
N SER A 273 -4.86 -10.33 -6.64
CA SER A 273 -5.19 -10.97 -7.90
C SER A 273 -5.41 -12.47 -7.74
N LYS A 274 -4.62 -13.16 -6.92
CA LYS A 274 -4.78 -14.58 -6.64
C LYS A 274 -6.08 -14.87 -5.89
N LYS A 275 -6.42 -14.07 -4.85
CA LYS A 275 -7.62 -14.29 -4.03
C LYS A 275 -8.90 -13.88 -4.77
N LEU A 276 -8.89 -12.74 -5.46
CA LEU A 276 -10.06 -12.20 -6.14
C LEU A 276 -10.15 -12.57 -7.62
N GLY A 277 -9.06 -13.04 -8.24
CA GLY A 277 -9.01 -13.34 -9.67
C GLY A 277 -9.81 -14.56 -10.10
N SER A 278 -10.06 -15.50 -9.19
CA SER A 278 -10.88 -16.71 -9.42
C SER A 278 -12.39 -16.42 -9.33
N ALA A 279 -12.79 -15.24 -8.87
CA ALA A 279 -14.18 -14.91 -8.65
C ALA A 279 -14.79 -14.22 -9.86
N ASP A 280 -15.69 -14.94 -10.53
CA ASP A 280 -16.74 -14.45 -11.43
C ASP A 280 -16.37 -13.81 -12.79
N ALA A 281 -16.35 -14.65 -13.83
CA ALA A 281 -16.40 -14.20 -15.23
C ALA A 281 -17.63 -13.31 -15.53
N LYS A 282 -18.78 -13.50 -14.84
CA LYS A 282 -19.95 -12.66 -14.96
C LYS A 282 -19.70 -11.23 -14.51
N LEU A 283 -19.07 -11.04 -13.35
CA LEU A 283 -18.72 -9.72 -12.84
C LEU A 283 -17.78 -8.99 -13.78
N ALA A 284 -16.75 -9.67 -14.29
CA ALA A 284 -15.83 -9.08 -15.25
C ALA A 284 -16.53 -8.58 -16.53
N THR A 285 -17.54 -9.32 -17.01
CA THR A 285 -18.33 -8.93 -18.18
C THR A 285 -19.21 -7.71 -17.89
N GLN A 286 -19.88 -7.68 -16.74
CA GLN A 286 -20.69 -6.54 -16.31
C GLN A 286 -19.86 -5.28 -16.11
N LEU A 287 -18.70 -5.42 -15.49
CA LEU A 287 -17.73 -4.31 -15.31
C LEU A 287 -17.23 -3.76 -16.65
N LYS A 288 -16.88 -4.64 -17.60
CA LYS A 288 -16.47 -4.22 -18.95
C LYS A 288 -17.57 -3.45 -19.66
N ALA A 289 -18.81 -3.90 -19.58
CA ALA A 289 -19.95 -3.21 -20.18
C ALA A 289 -20.14 -1.79 -19.60
N LYS A 290 -20.09 -1.67 -18.27
CA LYS A 290 -20.24 -0.36 -17.59
C LYS A 290 -19.09 0.58 -17.93
N PHE A 291 -17.85 0.10 -17.91
CA PHE A 291 -16.69 0.94 -18.26
C PHE A 291 -16.69 1.39 -19.73
N ASN A 292 -17.19 0.56 -20.64
CA ASN A 292 -17.39 0.98 -22.03
C ASN A 292 -18.47 2.07 -22.12
N GLN A 293 -19.55 1.92 -21.40
CA GLN A 293 -20.63 2.91 -21.33
C GLN A 293 -20.17 4.23 -20.71
N MET A 294 -19.32 4.18 -19.67
CA MET A 294 -18.71 5.38 -19.08
C MET A 294 -17.72 6.06 -20.02
N LYS A 295 -17.02 5.31 -20.89
CA LYS A 295 -16.16 5.87 -21.94
C LYS A 295 -16.94 6.60 -23.02
N GLU A 296 -18.12 6.09 -23.40
CA GLU A 296 -18.99 6.72 -24.40
C GLU A 296 -19.64 8.01 -23.87
N LEU A 297 -19.81 8.12 -22.55
CA LEU A 297 -20.34 9.32 -21.87
C LEU A 297 -19.25 10.37 -21.59
N ASP A 298 -17.98 10.05 -21.79
CA ASP A 298 -16.86 11.00 -21.65
C ASP A 298 -16.84 11.98 -22.81
N ASN A 299 -17.54 13.09 -22.63
CA ASN A 299 -17.46 14.26 -23.47
C ASN A 299 -16.02 14.82 -23.39
N PRO A 300 -15.33 15.05 -24.52
CA PRO A 300 -13.95 15.58 -24.56
C PRO A 300 -13.78 16.93 -23.83
N ASP A 301 -14.86 17.64 -23.51
CA ASP A 301 -14.83 18.89 -22.77
C ASP A 301 -14.79 18.74 -21.24
N ARG A 302 -14.95 17.54 -20.70
CA ARG A 302 -14.72 17.26 -19.26
C ARG A 302 -13.28 16.85 -19.00
N LYS A 303 -12.37 17.81 -19.10
CA LYS A 303 -11.00 17.70 -18.61
C LYS A 303 -11.01 17.44 -17.09
N GLY A 304 -10.79 16.23 -16.67
CA GLY A 304 -10.71 15.83 -15.25
C GLY A 304 -10.89 14.34 -15.03
N TRP A 305 -11.38 13.59 -16.00
CA TRP A 305 -11.53 12.15 -15.96
C TRP A 305 -10.49 11.41 -16.82
N GLU A 306 -9.46 12.10 -17.29
CA GLU A 306 -8.45 11.53 -18.18
C GLU A 306 -7.54 10.54 -17.45
N GLN A 307 -7.88 9.30 -17.64
CA GLN A 307 -7.04 8.23 -18.16
C GLN A 307 -6.21 7.29 -17.26
N PRO A 308 -5.79 7.47 -16.03
CA PRO A 308 -5.09 6.35 -15.39
C PRO A 308 -6.03 5.25 -14.90
N ARG A 309 -7.34 5.54 -14.81
CA ARG A 309 -8.30 4.73 -14.06
C ARG A 309 -8.80 3.48 -14.77
N TYR A 310 -8.81 3.49 -16.11
CA TYR A 310 -9.50 2.44 -16.90
C TYR A 310 -8.58 1.47 -17.64
N ARG A 311 -7.28 1.73 -17.68
CA ARG A 311 -6.31 0.86 -18.38
C ARG A 311 -5.85 -0.37 -17.61
N VAL A 312 -6.51 -0.73 -16.51
CA VAL A 312 -6.13 -1.85 -15.65
C VAL A 312 -6.78 -3.18 -16.06
N PHE A 313 -7.56 -3.16 -17.13
CA PHE A 313 -8.21 -4.38 -17.62
C PHE A 313 -7.31 -5.15 -18.58
N ALA A 314 -7.50 -6.49 -18.57
CA ALA A 314 -6.89 -7.37 -19.56
C ALA A 314 -7.06 -6.80 -20.97
N ASP A 315 -6.03 -6.94 -21.79
CA ASP A 315 -6.09 -6.57 -23.19
C ASP A 315 -7.33 -7.21 -23.82
N PRO A 316 -8.25 -6.42 -24.42
CA PRO A 316 -9.47 -6.95 -25.01
C PRO A 316 -9.22 -7.96 -26.14
N GLN A 317 -8.02 -7.97 -26.73
CA GLN A 317 -7.65 -8.85 -27.86
C GLN A 317 -6.97 -10.14 -27.39
N THR A 318 -6.22 -10.12 -26.29
CA THR A 318 -5.47 -11.30 -25.84
C THR A 318 -6.03 -11.98 -24.61
N GLY A 319 -6.91 -11.32 -23.86
CA GLY A 319 -7.44 -11.85 -22.60
C GLY A 319 -6.39 -11.97 -21.47
N GLU A 320 -5.14 -11.66 -21.77
CA GLU A 320 -4.04 -11.71 -20.82
C GLU A 320 -3.97 -10.40 -20.03
N THR A 321 -3.95 -10.51 -18.71
CA THR A 321 -3.45 -9.42 -17.88
C THR A 321 -1.98 -9.25 -18.25
N PRO A 322 -1.56 -8.08 -18.77
CA PRO A 322 -0.16 -7.88 -19.11
C PRO A 322 0.70 -8.21 -17.91
N PRO A 323 1.84 -8.90 -18.08
CA PRO A 323 2.78 -9.17 -17.00
C PRO A 323 3.09 -7.83 -16.33
N GLY A 324 2.74 -7.70 -15.03
CA GLY A 324 2.62 -6.47 -14.28
C GLY A 324 3.56 -5.37 -14.75
N PRO A 325 3.06 -4.35 -15.48
CA PRO A 325 3.91 -3.23 -15.80
C PRO A 325 4.20 -2.46 -14.52
N LYS A 326 5.42 -1.99 -14.41
CA LYS A 326 5.81 -0.95 -13.47
C LYS A 326 4.69 0.10 -13.44
N GLY A 327 3.84 0.10 -12.39
CA GLY A 327 2.87 1.16 -12.25
C GLY A 327 1.44 0.82 -11.82
N LYS A 328 1.07 -0.42 -11.51
CA LYS A 328 -0.31 -0.77 -11.13
C LYS A 328 -0.43 -1.42 -9.75
N THR A 329 0.23 -0.82 -8.78
CA THR A 329 0.15 -1.25 -7.38
C THR A 329 -0.93 -0.52 -6.59
N VAL A 330 -1.65 0.40 -7.22
CA VAL A 330 -2.81 1.10 -6.62
C VAL A 330 -4.05 0.22 -6.60
N LEU A 331 -4.98 0.53 -5.69
CA LEU A 331 -6.28 -0.11 -5.63
C LEU A 331 -7.12 0.24 -6.87
N THR A 332 -7.95 -0.69 -7.33
CA THR A 332 -8.87 -0.46 -8.45
C THR A 332 -10.32 -0.56 -7.98
N TYR A 333 -11.24 0.02 -8.73
CA TYR A 333 -12.69 -0.13 -8.49
C TYR A 333 -13.11 -1.61 -8.50
N GLU A 334 -12.51 -2.39 -9.39
CA GLU A 334 -12.74 -3.83 -9.50
C GLU A 334 -12.33 -4.58 -8.24
N ASP A 335 -11.16 -4.22 -7.66
CA ASP A 335 -10.69 -4.83 -6.41
C ASP A 335 -11.67 -4.58 -5.26
N ILE A 336 -12.22 -3.35 -5.18
CA ILE A 336 -13.21 -2.98 -4.16
C ILE A 336 -14.48 -3.81 -4.34
N LEU A 337 -15.04 -3.82 -5.55
CA LEU A 337 -16.26 -4.58 -5.84
C LEU A 337 -16.10 -6.08 -5.60
N LYS A 338 -15.00 -6.66 -6.07
CA LYS A 338 -14.71 -8.08 -5.85
C LYS A 338 -14.52 -8.41 -4.38
N SER A 339 -13.89 -7.52 -3.61
CA SER A 339 -13.74 -7.71 -2.17
C SER A 339 -15.08 -7.72 -1.45
N VAL A 340 -15.97 -6.78 -1.77
CA VAL A 340 -17.32 -6.74 -1.20
C VAL A 340 -18.12 -7.97 -1.63
N ARG A 341 -18.05 -8.36 -2.91
CA ARG A 341 -18.75 -9.54 -3.43
C ARG A 341 -18.27 -10.83 -2.76
N TYR A 342 -16.97 -11.00 -2.60
CA TYR A 342 -16.40 -12.12 -1.87
C TYR A 342 -16.94 -12.17 -0.42
N LEU A 343 -16.96 -11.01 0.26
CA LEU A 343 -17.47 -10.92 1.63
C LEU A 343 -18.96 -11.29 1.72
N VAL A 344 -19.80 -10.82 0.79
CA VAL A 344 -21.23 -11.13 0.74
C VAL A 344 -21.47 -12.61 0.50
N LYS A 345 -20.73 -13.22 -0.41
CA LYS A 345 -20.80 -14.66 -0.70
C LYS A 345 -20.28 -15.52 0.45
N LEU A 346 -19.20 -15.10 1.10
CA LEU A 346 -18.69 -15.75 2.32
C LEU A 346 -19.73 -15.71 3.44
N HIS A 347 -20.43 -14.57 3.61
CA HIS A 347 -21.51 -14.42 4.58
C HIS A 347 -22.72 -15.32 4.25
N ALA A 348 -23.05 -15.45 2.97
CA ALA A 348 -24.10 -16.35 2.49
C ALA A 348 -23.75 -17.86 2.64
N GLY A 349 -22.48 -18.18 2.94
CA GLY A 349 -22.02 -19.56 3.07
C GLY A 349 -21.89 -20.30 1.72
N GLU A 350 -21.65 -19.55 0.63
CA GLU A 350 -21.44 -20.18 -0.69
C GLU A 350 -20.16 -21.01 -0.72
N GLU A 351 -20.19 -22.16 -1.38
CA GLU A 351 -19.03 -23.02 -1.55
C GLU A 351 -17.89 -22.31 -2.30
N GLY A 352 -16.66 -22.54 -1.85
CA GLY A 352 -15.47 -21.92 -2.45
C GLY A 352 -15.06 -20.55 -1.87
N TYR A 353 -15.83 -20.02 -0.92
CA TYR A 353 -15.50 -18.82 -0.18
C TYR A 353 -15.17 -19.15 1.26
N GLU A 354 -13.90 -18.94 1.64
CA GLU A 354 -13.38 -19.30 2.96
C GLU A 354 -12.66 -18.13 3.62
N PRO A 355 -12.74 -18.01 4.96
CA PRO A 355 -11.93 -17.05 5.68
C PRO A 355 -10.45 -17.39 5.57
N ASP A 356 -9.60 -16.39 5.71
CA ASP A 356 -8.15 -16.56 5.66
C ASP A 356 -7.58 -16.83 7.06
N ASP A 357 -6.61 -17.74 7.15
CA ASP A 357 -5.79 -17.89 8.34
C ASP A 357 -4.76 -16.74 8.39
N ILE A 358 -5.01 -15.80 9.31
CA ILE A 358 -4.19 -14.61 9.50
C ILE A 358 -2.82 -14.98 10.10
N ASP A 359 -2.74 -16.06 10.85
CA ASP A 359 -1.53 -16.47 11.57
C ASP A 359 -0.60 -17.33 10.72
N HIS A 360 -1.09 -17.82 9.59
CA HIS A 360 -0.27 -18.57 8.64
C HIS A 360 0.89 -17.68 8.11
N PHE A 361 2.12 -18.21 8.12
CA PHE A 361 3.31 -17.48 7.66
C PHE A 361 3.23 -17.01 6.20
N GLY A 362 2.48 -17.67 5.35
CA GLY A 362 2.18 -17.22 3.99
C GLY A 362 1.44 -15.88 3.94
N ASN A 363 0.75 -15.47 5.02
CA ASN A 363 0.03 -14.22 5.18
C ASN A 363 0.79 -13.16 5.98
N ARG A 364 1.99 -13.49 6.41
CA ARG A 364 2.89 -12.57 7.12
C ARG A 364 4.17 -12.36 6.33
N ARG A 365 4.82 -11.24 6.56
CA ARG A 365 6.16 -10.95 6.05
C ARG A 365 7.03 -10.40 7.17
N LEU A 366 8.32 -10.61 7.03
CA LEU A 366 9.30 -10.03 7.94
C LEU A 366 9.60 -8.60 7.50
N ARG A 367 9.41 -7.64 8.39
CA ARG A 367 9.93 -6.27 8.25
C ARG A 367 11.31 -6.24 8.91
N THR A 368 12.33 -5.98 8.11
CA THR A 368 13.72 -5.88 8.52
C THR A 368 14.13 -4.42 8.73
N VAL A 369 15.42 -4.17 8.92
CA VAL A 369 15.96 -2.81 9.14
C VAL A 369 15.86 -1.94 7.89
N GLY A 370 16.11 -2.53 6.70
CA GLY A 370 16.07 -1.86 5.42
C GLY A 370 14.71 -1.71 4.79
#